data_870dde7af95922f1cdb58cca5585218d
#
_entry.id   870dde7af95922f1cdb58cca5585218d
#
_cell.length_a   1.000
_cell.length_b   1.000
_cell.length_c   1.000
_cell.angle_alpha   90.00
_cell.angle_beta   90.00
_cell.angle_gamma   90.00
#
_symmetry.space_group_name_H-M   'P 1'
#
loop_
_entity.id
_entity.type
_entity.pdbx_description
1 polymer ?
#
loop_
_entity_poly.entity_id
_entity_poly.type
_entity_poly.pdbx_seq_one_letter_code
_entity_poly.pdbx_strand_id
1 'polypeptide(L)'
;MQIELFERDTAALMIEKGDFSDKKIMIGLSGGINSMAVLCWLAEIAEEKKPLELHLFYAHFEEHSPDTRDFVLAGVDFAKRNFKTVFYKETWNSIIAHFEKMKMIPHPAAIPICTKELKVIPITNYMAENRIEIDLVGYVRNERRREKRMFENAPNMKYYKAFPIIDKDNEWCFGIVKEQIGWYPKIYDIKNADGKRVFTHNNCLPCKNMQKSDFELVRIHYPEYWQKAVDLSNRLKKHWGRDEEDFIKTYLSFGREDWEVNFVKQNCAICNFD
;
A
#
# COMPACT_ATOMS: atom_id res chain seq x y z
N MET A 1 22.62 -9.51 -19.45
CA MET A 1 23.30 -9.11 -18.21
C MET A 1 23.81 -7.65 -18.24
N GLN A 2 24.40 -7.16 -19.34
CA GLN A 2 24.81 -5.75 -19.48
C GLN A 2 23.61 -4.77 -19.65
N ILE A 3 22.52 -5.19 -20.24
CA ILE A 3 21.31 -4.38 -20.45
C ILE A 3 20.64 -4.00 -19.12
N GLU A 4 20.55 -4.94 -18.15
CA GLU A 4 19.87 -4.70 -16.86
C GLU A 4 20.58 -3.69 -15.94
N LEU A 5 21.91 -3.62 -15.99
CA LEU A 5 22.69 -2.65 -15.21
C LEU A 5 22.53 -1.22 -15.77
N PHE A 6 22.55 -1.10 -17.09
CA PHE A 6 22.40 0.19 -17.79
C PHE A 6 21.00 0.81 -17.53
N GLU A 7 19.98 -0.01 -17.40
CA GLU A 7 18.59 0.39 -17.20
C GLU A 7 18.29 0.82 -15.76
N ARG A 8 18.93 0.17 -14.75
CA ARG A 8 18.84 0.60 -13.33
C ARG A 8 19.44 1.98 -13.10
N ASP A 9 20.60 2.20 -13.70
CA ASP A 9 21.26 3.51 -13.66
C ASP A 9 20.43 4.59 -14.35
N THR A 10 19.66 4.24 -15.38
CA THR A 10 18.77 5.17 -16.09
C THR A 10 17.61 5.61 -15.22
N ALA A 11 16.94 4.69 -14.48
CA ALA A 11 15.84 5.06 -13.59
C ALA A 11 16.33 5.90 -12.39
N ALA A 12 17.49 5.56 -11.82
CA ALA A 12 18.13 6.35 -10.77
C ALA A 12 18.51 7.75 -11.27
N LEU A 13 19.09 7.85 -12.44
CA LEU A 13 19.44 9.12 -13.11
C LEU A 13 18.20 9.98 -13.44
N MET A 14 17.08 9.36 -13.83
CA MET A 14 15.81 10.07 -14.05
C MET A 14 15.28 10.69 -12.77
N ILE A 15 15.37 9.98 -11.63
CA ILE A 15 15.00 10.54 -10.33
C ILE A 15 15.95 11.68 -9.96
N GLU A 16 17.25 11.49 -10.11
CA GLU A 16 18.27 12.49 -9.81
C GLU A 16 18.09 13.77 -10.65
N LYS A 17 17.82 13.61 -11.95
CA LYS A 17 17.57 14.72 -12.87
C LYS A 17 16.15 15.27 -12.80
N GLY A 18 15.21 14.51 -12.20
CA GLY A 18 13.78 14.84 -12.17
C GLY A 18 13.19 15.01 -13.56
N ASP A 19 13.64 14.22 -14.55
CA ASP A 19 13.21 14.34 -15.93
C ASP A 19 12.52 13.06 -16.41
N PHE A 20 11.22 13.18 -16.68
CA PHE A 20 10.33 12.11 -17.13
C PHE A 20 9.58 12.47 -18.42
N SER A 21 10.01 13.48 -19.15
CA SER A 21 9.27 14.15 -20.23
C SER A 21 8.84 13.23 -21.38
N ASP A 22 9.56 12.13 -21.61
CA ASP A 22 9.28 11.16 -22.66
C ASP A 22 8.71 9.83 -22.12
N LYS A 23 8.38 9.74 -20.82
CA LYS A 23 8.00 8.50 -20.15
C LYS A 23 6.53 8.40 -19.83
N LYS A 24 6.04 7.15 -19.87
CA LYS A 24 4.79 6.73 -19.27
C LYS A 24 5.06 6.22 -17.86
N ILE A 25 4.47 6.89 -16.88
CA ILE A 25 4.72 6.62 -15.46
C ILE A 25 3.45 6.14 -14.79
N MET A 26 3.60 5.21 -13.85
CA MET A 26 2.53 4.83 -12.95
C MET A 26 2.84 5.23 -11.51
N ILE A 27 1.79 5.60 -10.77
CA ILE A 27 1.76 5.68 -9.32
C ILE A 27 0.60 4.81 -8.84
N GLY A 28 0.91 3.78 -8.05
CA GLY A 28 -0.09 3.02 -7.32
C GLY A 28 -0.57 3.82 -6.12
N LEU A 29 -1.73 4.49 -6.24
CA LEU A 29 -2.35 5.20 -5.11
C LEU A 29 -2.94 4.17 -4.15
N SER A 30 -2.30 3.96 -3.01
CA SER A 30 -2.75 2.98 -2.00
C SER A 30 -3.82 3.52 -1.04
N GLY A 31 -4.14 4.82 -1.13
CA GLY A 31 -4.91 5.53 -0.12
C GLY A 31 -4.09 5.91 1.13
N GLY A 32 -2.83 5.53 1.17
CA GLY A 32 -1.89 5.94 2.21
C GLY A 32 -1.14 7.23 1.86
N ILE A 33 -0.59 7.87 2.91
CA ILE A 33 0.08 9.17 2.79
C ILE A 33 1.29 9.14 1.85
N ASN A 34 2.09 8.05 1.87
CA ASN A 34 3.34 8.00 1.11
C ASN A 34 3.10 7.96 -0.41
N SER A 35 2.12 7.21 -0.89
CA SER A 35 1.80 7.18 -2.33
C SER A 35 1.25 8.53 -2.82
N MET A 36 0.50 9.24 -1.99
CA MET A 36 0.04 10.61 -2.28
C MET A 36 1.20 11.60 -2.28
N ALA A 37 2.16 11.46 -1.36
CA ALA A 37 3.35 12.29 -1.32
C ALA A 37 4.23 12.13 -2.58
N VAL A 38 4.30 10.93 -3.17
CA VAL A 38 4.95 10.73 -4.49
C VAL A 38 4.27 11.55 -5.58
N LEU A 39 2.94 11.56 -5.60
CA LEU A 39 2.18 12.36 -6.57
C LEU A 39 2.42 13.86 -6.39
N CYS A 40 2.41 14.32 -5.14
CA CYS A 40 2.71 15.73 -4.81
C CYS A 40 4.15 16.10 -5.22
N TRP A 41 5.13 15.25 -4.89
CA TRP A 41 6.51 15.44 -5.29
C TRP A 41 6.67 15.52 -6.82
N LEU A 42 6.01 14.63 -7.56
CA LEU A 42 6.06 14.64 -9.03
C LEU A 42 5.47 15.92 -9.62
N ALA A 43 4.47 16.50 -8.96
CA ALA A 43 3.85 17.76 -9.40
C ALA A 43 4.77 18.99 -9.24
N GLU A 44 5.75 18.95 -8.33
CA GLU A 44 6.75 20.02 -8.14
C GLU A 44 7.84 20.05 -9.20
N ILE A 45 7.95 19.01 -10.03
CA ILE A 45 8.92 18.96 -11.13
C ILE A 45 8.53 19.99 -12.19
N ALA A 46 9.54 20.62 -12.79
CA ALA A 46 9.36 21.58 -13.86
C ALA A 46 8.49 21.04 -15.01
N GLU A 47 7.63 21.88 -15.58
CA GLU A 47 6.58 21.44 -16.51
C GLU A 47 7.13 20.68 -17.73
N GLU A 48 8.26 21.12 -18.26
CA GLU A 48 8.93 20.49 -19.40
C GLU A 48 9.53 19.11 -19.09
N LYS A 49 9.68 18.78 -17.80
CA LYS A 49 10.23 17.51 -17.32
C LYS A 49 9.17 16.54 -16.80
N LYS A 50 7.90 16.95 -16.78
CA LYS A 50 6.79 16.11 -16.36
C LYS A 50 6.56 14.96 -17.32
N PRO A 51 5.98 13.82 -16.86
CA PRO A 51 5.78 12.65 -17.69
C PRO A 51 4.86 12.93 -18.89
N LEU A 52 5.10 12.19 -19.98
CA LEU A 52 4.24 12.18 -21.16
C LEU A 52 2.83 11.73 -20.81
N GLU A 53 2.74 10.63 -20.04
CA GLU A 53 1.49 10.09 -19.52
C GLU A 53 1.67 9.71 -18.05
N LEU A 54 0.76 10.18 -17.20
CA LEU A 54 0.67 9.76 -15.81
C LEU A 54 -0.50 8.81 -15.62
N HIS A 55 -0.20 7.60 -15.21
CA HIS A 55 -1.19 6.58 -14.89
C HIS A 55 -1.32 6.44 -13.37
N LEU A 56 -2.53 6.56 -12.86
CA LEU A 56 -2.87 6.37 -11.47
C LEU A 56 -3.68 5.08 -11.33
N PHE A 57 -3.20 4.15 -10.51
CA PHE A 57 -3.91 2.90 -10.25
C PHE A 57 -4.29 2.81 -8.79
N TYR A 58 -5.57 2.51 -8.52
CA TYR A 58 -6.08 2.28 -7.17
C TYR A 58 -6.74 0.91 -7.04
N ALA A 59 -6.17 0.06 -6.19
CA ALA A 59 -6.85 -1.15 -5.74
C ALA A 59 -7.71 -0.79 -4.53
N HIS A 60 -8.98 -0.47 -4.77
CA HIS A 60 -9.95 -0.23 -3.71
C HIS A 60 -10.29 -1.50 -2.97
N PHE A 61 -10.44 -1.40 -1.66
CA PHE A 61 -10.94 -2.47 -0.79
C PHE A 61 -12.08 -1.92 0.07
N GLU A 62 -13.16 -2.69 0.15
CA GLU A 62 -14.30 -2.36 1.00
C GLU A 62 -13.91 -2.18 2.47
N GLU A 63 -12.81 -2.84 2.87
CA GLU A 63 -12.26 -2.81 4.22
C GLU A 63 -11.23 -1.68 4.44
N HIS A 64 -11.04 -0.76 3.51
CA HIS A 64 -10.30 0.47 3.78
C HIS A 64 -11.09 1.42 4.70
N SER A 65 -10.41 2.36 5.36
CA SER A 65 -11.12 3.39 6.15
C SER A 65 -12.08 4.19 5.25
N PRO A 66 -13.21 4.66 5.79
CA PRO A 66 -14.32 5.19 4.98
C PRO A 66 -13.96 6.31 4.01
N ASP A 67 -13.00 7.16 4.38
CA ASP A 67 -12.57 8.33 3.59
C ASP A 67 -11.36 8.05 2.68
N THR A 68 -10.88 6.81 2.65
CA THR A 68 -9.71 6.43 1.83
C THR A 68 -9.94 6.67 0.34
N ARG A 69 -11.10 6.29 -0.16
CA ARG A 69 -11.44 6.46 -1.58
C ARG A 69 -11.54 7.93 -1.96
N ASP A 70 -12.18 8.73 -1.12
CA ASP A 70 -12.30 10.19 -1.35
C ASP A 70 -10.94 10.86 -1.38
N PHE A 71 -10.01 10.42 -0.52
CA PHE A 71 -8.63 10.88 -0.54
C PHE A 71 -7.90 10.53 -1.84
N VAL A 72 -8.09 9.30 -2.33
CA VAL A 72 -7.53 8.89 -3.64
C VAL A 72 -8.12 9.75 -4.76
N LEU A 73 -9.43 9.98 -4.78
CA LEU A 73 -10.09 10.82 -5.80
C LEU A 73 -9.62 12.28 -5.75
N ALA A 74 -9.37 12.83 -4.55
CA ALA A 74 -8.74 14.14 -4.41
C ALA A 74 -7.35 14.18 -5.06
N GLY A 75 -6.56 13.10 -4.91
CA GLY A 75 -5.29 12.95 -5.62
C GLY A 75 -5.45 12.86 -7.14
N VAL A 76 -6.46 12.16 -7.63
CA VAL A 76 -6.76 12.10 -9.08
C VAL A 76 -7.11 13.49 -9.61
N ASP A 77 -7.93 14.24 -8.91
CA ASP A 77 -8.31 15.59 -9.31
C ASP A 77 -7.11 16.56 -9.23
N PHE A 78 -6.26 16.41 -8.23
CA PHE A 78 -5.00 17.12 -8.15
C PHE A 78 -4.10 16.81 -9.37
N ALA A 79 -3.95 15.53 -9.72
CA ALA A 79 -3.16 15.12 -10.87
C ALA A 79 -3.69 15.75 -12.18
N LYS A 80 -5.00 15.73 -12.41
CA LYS A 80 -5.62 16.32 -13.61
C LYS A 80 -5.37 17.83 -13.73
N ARG A 81 -5.15 18.54 -12.63
CA ARG A 81 -4.79 19.97 -12.65
C ARG A 81 -3.32 20.23 -12.92
N ASN A 82 -2.45 19.25 -12.62
CA ASN A 82 -1.00 19.43 -12.63
C ASN A 82 -0.27 18.71 -13.78
N PHE A 83 -0.95 17.82 -14.51
CA PHE A 83 -0.37 17.02 -15.60
C PHE A 83 -1.25 17.07 -16.83
N LYS A 84 -0.62 17.07 -18.00
CA LYS A 84 -1.33 17.20 -19.30
C LYS A 84 -2.19 15.97 -19.62
N THR A 85 -1.66 14.78 -19.35
CA THR A 85 -2.29 13.52 -19.71
C THR A 85 -2.33 12.60 -18.48
N VAL A 86 -3.52 12.39 -17.94
CA VAL A 86 -3.74 11.57 -16.74
C VAL A 86 -4.76 10.46 -17.02
N PHE A 87 -4.36 9.24 -16.75
CA PHE A 87 -5.23 8.07 -16.78
C PHE A 87 -5.47 7.59 -15.35
N TYR A 88 -6.71 7.19 -15.05
CA TYR A 88 -7.06 6.61 -13.76
C TYR A 88 -7.74 5.28 -13.95
N LYS A 89 -7.25 4.27 -13.22
CA LYS A 89 -7.85 2.93 -13.14
C LYS A 89 -8.12 2.57 -11.69
N GLU A 90 -9.33 2.11 -11.42
CA GLU A 90 -9.74 1.58 -10.12
C GLU A 90 -10.17 0.12 -10.26
N THR A 91 -9.81 -0.74 -9.31
CA THR A 91 -10.38 -2.08 -9.14
C THR A 91 -11.10 -2.17 -7.81
N TRP A 92 -12.20 -2.90 -7.76
CA TRP A 92 -13.01 -3.08 -6.55
C TRP A 92 -12.78 -4.47 -5.98
N ASN A 93 -12.44 -4.54 -4.71
CA ASN A 93 -12.05 -5.75 -4.02
C ASN A 93 -12.68 -5.77 -2.62
N SER A 94 -12.87 -6.99 -2.08
CA SER A 94 -13.11 -7.22 -0.67
C SER A 94 -12.16 -8.33 -0.19
N ILE A 95 -11.41 -8.06 0.86
CA ILE A 95 -10.54 -9.06 1.49
C ILE A 95 -11.39 -10.15 2.14
N ILE A 96 -12.51 -9.79 2.72
CA ILE A 96 -13.45 -10.73 3.34
C ILE A 96 -13.99 -11.68 2.29
N ALA A 97 -14.53 -11.16 1.18
CA ALA A 97 -15.01 -12.00 0.09
C ALA A 97 -13.90 -12.87 -0.52
N HIS A 98 -12.69 -12.35 -0.63
CA HIS A 98 -11.54 -13.10 -1.13
C HIS A 98 -11.19 -14.28 -0.23
N PHE A 99 -11.10 -14.08 1.09
CA PHE A 99 -10.81 -15.14 2.05
C PHE A 99 -11.95 -16.16 2.13
N GLU A 100 -13.19 -15.70 2.03
CA GLU A 100 -14.36 -16.60 1.99
C GLU A 100 -14.34 -17.50 0.75
N LYS A 101 -14.01 -16.96 -0.43
CA LYS A 101 -13.81 -17.72 -1.66
C LYS A 101 -12.68 -18.74 -1.53
N MET A 102 -11.59 -18.36 -0.91
CA MET A 102 -10.47 -19.27 -0.62
C MET A 102 -10.78 -20.30 0.47
N LYS A 103 -11.86 -20.11 1.23
CA LYS A 103 -12.22 -20.88 2.43
C LYS A 103 -11.12 -20.93 3.47
N MET A 104 -10.28 -19.89 3.52
CA MET A 104 -9.17 -19.79 4.48
C MET A 104 -8.76 -18.34 4.69
N ILE A 105 -8.25 -18.06 5.88
CA ILE A 105 -7.50 -16.84 6.17
C ILE A 105 -6.03 -17.23 6.22
N PRO A 106 -5.20 -16.67 5.31
CA PRO A 106 -3.79 -17.02 5.27
C PRO A 106 -3.10 -16.62 6.57
N HIS A 107 -2.23 -17.50 7.06
CA HIS A 107 -1.38 -17.19 8.21
C HIS A 107 -0.54 -15.93 7.95
N PRO A 108 -0.28 -15.09 8.96
CA PRO A 108 0.53 -13.87 8.78
C PRO A 108 1.91 -14.14 8.17
N ALA A 109 2.55 -15.24 8.55
CA ALA A 109 3.83 -15.67 7.98
C ALA A 109 3.75 -16.22 6.55
N ALA A 110 2.55 -16.49 6.04
CA ALA A 110 2.39 -16.95 4.67
C ALA A 110 2.53 -15.79 3.68
N ILE A 111 2.91 -16.12 2.44
CA ILE A 111 2.92 -15.16 1.33
C ILE A 111 1.60 -14.40 1.33
N PRO A 112 1.61 -13.06 1.22
CA PRO A 112 0.40 -12.26 1.25
C PRO A 112 -0.39 -12.42 -0.05
N ILE A 113 -1.15 -13.51 -0.16
CA ILE A 113 -1.92 -13.88 -1.35
C ILE A 113 -2.85 -12.73 -1.77
N CYS A 114 -3.53 -12.09 -0.82
CA CYS A 114 -4.36 -10.93 -1.09
C CYS A 114 -3.58 -9.78 -1.75
N THR A 115 -2.36 -9.50 -1.31
CA THR A 115 -1.50 -8.49 -1.95
C THR A 115 -1.11 -8.92 -3.37
N LYS A 116 -0.71 -10.18 -3.54
CA LYS A 116 -0.32 -10.71 -4.85
C LYS A 116 -1.50 -10.66 -5.83
N GLU A 117 -2.65 -11.23 -5.47
CA GLU A 117 -3.77 -11.43 -6.39
C GLU A 117 -4.60 -10.17 -6.62
N LEU A 118 -4.81 -9.36 -5.57
CA LEU A 118 -5.71 -8.22 -5.63
C LEU A 118 -5.01 -6.86 -5.86
N LYS A 119 -3.67 -6.81 -5.76
CA LYS A 119 -2.89 -5.59 -6.01
C LYS A 119 -1.83 -5.81 -7.08
N VAL A 120 -0.84 -6.71 -6.83
CA VAL A 120 0.34 -6.82 -7.69
C VAL A 120 -0.02 -7.29 -9.09
N ILE A 121 -0.78 -8.39 -9.23
CA ILE A 121 -1.19 -8.91 -10.55
C ILE A 121 -1.99 -7.89 -11.36
N PRO A 122 -3.07 -7.27 -10.83
CA PRO A 122 -3.81 -6.25 -11.56
C PRO A 122 -2.96 -5.05 -12.01
N ILE A 123 -2.07 -4.56 -11.14
CA ILE A 123 -1.15 -3.47 -11.45
C ILE A 123 -0.21 -3.87 -12.59
N THR A 124 0.43 -5.05 -12.48
CA THR A 124 1.39 -5.52 -13.48
C THR A 124 0.73 -5.72 -14.85
N ASN A 125 -0.49 -6.28 -14.88
CA ASN A 125 -1.25 -6.44 -16.12
C ASN A 125 -1.59 -5.07 -16.74
N TYR A 126 -2.08 -4.14 -15.94
CA TYR A 126 -2.40 -2.79 -16.41
C TYR A 126 -1.17 -2.08 -16.98
N MET A 127 -0.02 -2.19 -16.31
CA MET A 127 1.23 -1.62 -16.81
C MET A 127 1.64 -2.23 -18.16
N ALA A 128 1.55 -3.55 -18.29
CA ALA A 128 1.89 -4.25 -19.53
C ALA A 128 0.95 -3.84 -20.69
N GLU A 129 -0.36 -3.79 -20.44
CA GLU A 129 -1.38 -3.40 -21.41
C GLU A 129 -1.17 -1.96 -21.94
N ASN A 130 -0.74 -1.04 -21.05
CA ASN A 130 -0.54 0.37 -21.38
C ASN A 130 0.91 0.71 -21.73
N ARG A 131 1.81 -0.28 -21.75
CA ARG A 131 3.24 -0.09 -22.03
C ARG A 131 3.90 0.95 -21.10
N ILE A 132 3.55 0.87 -19.82
CA ILE A 132 4.10 1.76 -18.79
C ILE A 132 5.50 1.29 -18.43
N GLU A 133 6.46 2.21 -18.43
CA GLU A 133 7.87 1.90 -18.26
C GLU A 133 8.31 1.97 -16.80
N ILE A 134 7.73 2.91 -16.02
CA ILE A 134 8.20 3.22 -14.67
C ILE A 134 7.04 3.17 -13.68
N ASP A 135 7.25 2.49 -12.56
CA ASP A 135 6.39 2.45 -11.37
C ASP A 135 7.05 3.27 -10.25
N LEU A 136 6.48 4.42 -9.91
CA LEU A 136 6.95 5.23 -8.79
C LEU A 136 6.33 4.74 -7.49
N VAL A 137 7.17 4.28 -6.58
CA VAL A 137 6.75 3.67 -5.31
C VAL A 137 7.10 4.57 -4.12
N GLY A 138 6.13 4.80 -3.25
CA GLY A 138 6.25 5.67 -2.09
C GLY A 138 6.94 5.02 -0.88
N TYR A 139 8.15 4.48 -1.05
CA TYR A 139 8.96 4.05 0.10
C TYR A 139 9.69 5.25 0.69
N VAL A 140 9.77 5.27 2.01
CA VAL A 140 10.43 6.32 2.80
C VAL A 140 11.65 5.76 3.54
N ARG A 141 12.41 6.62 4.22
CA ARG A 141 13.71 6.32 4.84
C ARG A 141 13.75 5.04 5.68
N ASN A 142 12.71 4.77 6.44
CA ASN A 142 12.61 3.56 7.26
C ASN A 142 12.27 2.28 6.47
N GLU A 143 11.98 2.41 5.17
CA GLU A 143 11.65 1.29 4.28
C GLU A 143 12.80 0.92 3.31
N ARG A 144 14.03 1.41 3.52
CA ARG A 144 15.20 1.10 2.66
C ARG A 144 15.50 -0.39 2.52
N ARG A 145 15.15 -1.21 3.51
CA ARG A 145 15.27 -2.67 3.38
C ARG A 145 14.31 -3.24 2.33
N ARG A 146 13.13 -2.66 2.19
CA ARG A 146 12.15 -3.06 1.17
C ARG A 146 12.61 -2.66 -0.23
N GLU A 147 13.17 -1.47 -0.37
CA GLU A 147 13.81 -1.01 -1.60
C GLU A 147 14.91 -1.99 -2.04
N LYS A 148 15.87 -2.31 -1.15
CA LYS A 148 16.96 -3.25 -1.45
C LYS A 148 16.46 -4.59 -1.97
N ARG A 149 15.45 -5.18 -1.32
CA ARG A 149 14.85 -6.45 -1.78
C ARG A 149 14.12 -6.34 -3.12
N MET A 150 13.49 -5.22 -3.39
CA MET A 150 12.88 -4.99 -4.69
C MET A 150 13.94 -5.08 -5.79
N PHE A 151 15.12 -4.52 -5.57
CA PHE A 151 16.23 -4.62 -6.52
C PHE A 151 16.82 -6.03 -6.59
N GLU A 152 16.96 -6.73 -5.47
CA GLU A 152 17.46 -8.10 -5.41
C GLU A 152 16.53 -9.10 -6.14
N ASN A 153 15.22 -8.85 -6.12
CA ASN A 153 14.22 -9.69 -6.77
C ASN A 153 13.78 -9.18 -8.16
N ALA A 154 14.44 -8.16 -8.69
CA ALA A 154 14.08 -7.49 -9.94
C ALA A 154 14.52 -8.16 -11.26
N PRO A 155 15.33 -9.26 -11.33
CA PRO A 155 15.85 -9.73 -12.61
C PRO A 155 14.78 -10.15 -13.64
N ASN A 156 13.50 -10.20 -13.26
CA ASN A 156 12.40 -10.62 -14.14
C ASN A 156 11.30 -9.55 -14.30
N MET A 157 11.52 -8.31 -13.87
CA MET A 157 10.52 -7.25 -14.04
C MET A 157 10.56 -6.66 -15.45
N LYS A 158 9.40 -6.49 -16.07
CA LYS A 158 9.22 -5.88 -17.40
C LYS A 158 9.14 -4.34 -17.35
N TYR A 159 9.30 -3.74 -16.18
CA TYR A 159 9.23 -2.31 -15.93
C TYR A 159 10.15 -1.93 -14.76
N TYR A 160 10.49 -0.66 -14.66
CA TYR A 160 11.38 -0.15 -13.61
C TYR A 160 10.59 0.31 -12.41
N LYS A 161 11.10 0.05 -11.20
CA LYS A 161 10.61 0.67 -9.98
C LYS A 161 11.57 1.78 -9.55
N ALA A 162 10.99 2.91 -9.21
CA ALA A 162 11.73 4.06 -8.73
C ALA A 162 11.15 4.55 -7.40
N PHE A 163 12.01 5.03 -6.50
CA PHE A 163 11.68 5.37 -5.11
C PHE A 163 12.03 6.83 -4.82
N PRO A 164 11.28 7.79 -5.38
CA PRO A 164 11.68 9.21 -5.39
C PRO A 164 11.74 9.87 -4.02
N ILE A 165 11.08 9.30 -3.02
CA ILE A 165 11.01 9.84 -1.66
C ILE A 165 11.69 8.96 -0.61
N ILE A 166 12.62 8.07 -1.04
CA ILE A 166 13.30 7.10 -0.15
C ILE A 166 14.17 7.75 0.93
N ASP A 167 14.61 8.97 0.74
CA ASP A 167 15.38 9.78 1.68
C ASP A 167 14.50 10.64 2.62
N LYS A 168 13.21 10.71 2.36
CA LYS A 168 12.22 11.44 3.16
C LYS A 168 11.72 10.59 4.33
N ASP A 169 11.04 11.24 5.27
CA ASP A 169 10.34 10.58 6.37
C ASP A 169 8.82 10.79 6.28
N ASN A 170 8.08 10.15 7.16
CA ASN A 170 6.62 10.25 7.16
C ASN A 170 6.14 11.68 7.45
N GLU A 171 6.82 12.44 8.30
CA GLU A 171 6.39 13.82 8.61
C GLU A 171 6.52 14.72 7.38
N TRP A 172 7.56 14.56 6.58
CA TRP A 172 7.66 15.23 5.30
C TRP A 172 6.48 14.85 4.38
N CYS A 173 6.11 13.55 4.32
CA CYS A 173 4.96 13.10 3.53
C CYS A 173 3.65 13.74 4.00
N PHE A 174 3.43 13.84 5.31
CA PHE A 174 2.27 14.55 5.86
C PHE A 174 2.29 16.04 5.52
N GLY A 175 3.46 16.67 5.58
CA GLY A 175 3.65 18.08 5.25
C GLY A 175 3.25 18.41 3.82
N ILE A 176 3.89 17.77 2.83
CA ILE A 176 3.64 18.01 1.41
C ILE A 176 2.20 17.69 1.00
N VAL A 177 1.62 16.61 1.51
CA VAL A 177 0.22 16.25 1.23
C VAL A 177 -0.75 17.25 1.84
N LYS A 178 -0.49 17.70 3.09
CA LYS A 178 -1.33 18.72 3.72
C LYS A 178 -1.27 20.05 2.97
N GLU A 179 -0.12 20.43 2.46
CA GLU A 179 0.09 21.66 1.68
C GLU A 179 -0.64 21.61 0.34
N GLN A 180 -0.51 20.50 -0.42
CA GLN A 180 -0.97 20.45 -1.80
C GLN A 180 -2.39 19.87 -1.97
N ILE A 181 -2.79 18.90 -1.14
CA ILE A 181 -4.12 18.27 -1.17
C ILE A 181 -5.06 18.90 -0.15
N GLY A 182 -4.53 19.43 0.95
CA GLY A 182 -5.28 20.11 2.02
C GLY A 182 -5.70 19.20 3.17
N TRP A 183 -5.73 17.88 2.99
CA TRP A 183 -6.16 16.91 3.99
C TRP A 183 -5.59 15.52 3.77
N TYR A 184 -5.80 14.61 4.71
CA TYR A 184 -5.46 13.18 4.62
C TYR A 184 -6.50 12.35 5.42
N PRO A 185 -6.57 11.01 5.22
CA PRO A 185 -7.55 10.16 5.89
C PRO A 185 -7.54 10.27 7.41
N LYS A 186 -8.75 10.32 8.00
CA LYS A 186 -8.96 10.52 9.45
C LYS A 186 -8.34 9.43 10.31
N ILE A 187 -8.06 8.26 9.76
CA ILE A 187 -7.35 7.19 10.47
C ILE A 187 -6.01 7.68 11.04
N TYR A 188 -5.37 8.65 10.39
CA TYR A 188 -4.11 9.27 10.87
C TYR A 188 -4.30 10.31 11.96
N ASP A 189 -5.53 10.75 12.22
CA ASP A 189 -5.83 11.68 13.32
C ASP A 189 -6.02 10.96 14.65
N ILE A 190 -6.16 9.63 14.63
CA ILE A 190 -6.26 8.82 15.84
C ILE A 190 -4.90 8.81 16.53
N LYS A 191 -4.87 9.34 17.77
CA LYS A 191 -3.66 9.51 18.57
C LYS A 191 -3.78 8.79 19.90
N ASN A 192 -2.64 8.36 20.43
CA ASN A 192 -2.55 7.86 21.80
C ASN A 192 -2.48 9.03 22.82
N ALA A 193 -2.41 8.69 24.09
CA ALA A 193 -2.31 9.66 25.18
C ALA A 193 -1.11 10.63 25.06
N ASP A 194 -0.01 10.19 24.40
CA ASP A 194 1.18 11.01 24.15
C ASP A 194 1.05 11.90 22.90
N GLY A 195 -0.11 11.91 22.24
CA GLY A 195 -0.35 12.69 21.04
C GLY A 195 0.27 12.11 19.77
N LYS A 196 0.84 10.89 19.80
CA LYS A 196 1.41 10.21 18.64
C LYS A 196 0.33 9.49 17.85
N ARG A 197 0.42 9.53 16.51
CA ARG A 197 -0.46 8.73 15.62
C ARG A 197 -0.35 7.26 15.94
N VAL A 198 -1.48 6.59 16.15
CA VAL A 198 -1.52 5.15 16.44
C VAL A 198 -1.51 4.33 15.16
N PHE A 199 -2.14 4.81 14.09
CA PHE A 199 -2.05 4.17 12.77
C PHE A 199 -0.98 4.85 11.93
N THR A 200 0.04 4.09 11.57
CA THR A 200 1.13 4.55 10.69
C THR A 200 0.85 4.31 9.22
N HIS A 201 -0.12 3.43 8.92
CA HIS A 201 -0.50 3.05 7.56
C HIS A 201 -2.03 2.97 7.43
N ASN A 202 -2.54 3.37 6.27
CA ASN A 202 -3.94 3.19 5.92
C ASN A 202 -4.10 1.85 5.18
N ASN A 203 -4.23 0.79 5.94
CA ASN A 203 -4.39 -0.58 5.46
C ASN A 203 -5.87 -1.01 5.53
N CYS A 204 -6.16 -2.23 5.04
CA CYS A 204 -7.45 -2.87 5.29
C CYS A 204 -7.71 -3.04 6.80
N LEU A 205 -8.95 -2.93 7.21
CA LEU A 205 -9.40 -2.95 8.61
C LEU A 205 -10.25 -4.21 8.89
N PRO A 206 -9.74 -5.22 9.61
CA PRO A 206 -8.36 -5.39 9.99
C PRO A 206 -7.51 -6.04 8.88
N CYS A 207 -6.27 -5.63 8.75
CA CYS A 207 -5.30 -6.36 7.92
C CYS A 207 -4.77 -7.58 8.69
N LYS A 208 -4.69 -8.75 8.06
CA LYS A 208 -4.18 -9.98 8.71
C LYS A 208 -2.75 -9.84 9.28
N ASN A 209 -2.00 -8.86 8.80
CA ASN A 209 -0.62 -8.61 9.20
C ASN A 209 -0.47 -7.42 10.18
N MET A 210 -1.57 -6.91 10.71
CA MET A 210 -1.53 -5.91 11.78
C MET A 210 -0.91 -6.48 13.05
N GLN A 211 -0.36 -5.61 13.88
CA GLN A 211 0.08 -5.96 15.23
C GLN A 211 -1.15 -6.11 16.15
N LYS A 212 -0.99 -6.82 17.28
CA LYS A 212 -2.07 -7.01 18.25
C LYS A 212 -2.67 -5.68 18.71
N SER A 213 -1.82 -4.71 19.03
CA SER A 213 -2.24 -3.35 19.38
C SER A 213 -3.13 -2.70 18.31
N ASP A 214 -2.82 -2.91 17.03
CA ASP A 214 -3.58 -2.31 15.94
C ASP A 214 -4.97 -2.95 15.81
N PHE A 215 -5.10 -4.25 16.10
CA PHE A 215 -6.39 -4.93 16.13
C PHE A 215 -7.31 -4.37 17.22
N GLU A 216 -6.78 -4.12 18.41
CA GLU A 216 -7.55 -3.47 19.48
C GLU A 216 -8.01 -2.07 19.06
N LEU A 217 -7.16 -1.31 18.37
CA LEU A 217 -7.53 -0.02 17.82
C LEU A 217 -8.62 -0.13 16.75
N VAL A 218 -8.54 -1.14 15.86
CA VAL A 218 -9.62 -1.41 14.89
C VAL A 218 -10.92 -1.75 15.61
N ARG A 219 -10.88 -2.58 16.66
CA ARG A 219 -12.06 -2.94 17.46
C ARG A 219 -12.72 -1.71 18.09
N ILE A 220 -11.91 -0.77 18.58
CA ILE A 220 -12.39 0.45 19.26
C ILE A 220 -12.90 1.49 18.26
N HIS A 221 -12.15 1.75 17.19
CA HIS A 221 -12.41 2.89 16.30
C HIS A 221 -13.20 2.51 15.04
N TYR A 222 -13.22 1.21 14.69
CA TYR A 222 -13.86 0.67 13.48
C TYR A 222 -14.61 -0.63 13.79
N PRO A 223 -15.57 -0.62 14.75
CA PRO A 223 -16.22 -1.84 15.25
C PRO A 223 -16.98 -2.60 14.15
N GLU A 224 -17.52 -1.93 13.15
CA GLU A 224 -18.20 -2.55 12.03
C GLU A 224 -17.28 -3.40 11.16
N TYR A 225 -16.04 -2.96 10.94
CA TYR A 225 -15.02 -3.74 10.20
C TYR A 225 -14.51 -4.92 11.05
N TRP A 226 -14.35 -4.68 12.35
CA TRP A 226 -14.04 -5.73 13.30
C TRP A 226 -15.10 -6.83 13.29
N GLN A 227 -16.38 -6.48 13.35
CA GLN A 227 -17.47 -7.45 13.33
C GLN A 227 -17.51 -8.26 12.03
N LYS A 228 -17.30 -7.63 10.87
CA LYS A 228 -17.16 -8.36 9.58
C LYS A 228 -16.07 -9.42 9.62
N ALA A 229 -14.93 -9.12 10.25
CA ALA A 229 -13.83 -10.08 10.40
C ALA A 229 -14.19 -11.24 11.34
N VAL A 230 -14.87 -10.94 12.45
CA VAL A 230 -15.39 -11.98 13.37
C VAL A 230 -16.40 -12.87 12.67
N ASP A 231 -17.33 -12.29 11.93
CA ASP A 231 -18.34 -13.04 11.18
C ASP A 231 -17.72 -13.95 10.11
N LEU A 232 -16.69 -13.46 9.40
CA LEU A 232 -15.92 -14.28 8.47
C LEU A 232 -15.27 -15.46 9.19
N SER A 233 -14.61 -15.21 10.32
CA SER A 233 -13.97 -16.26 11.12
C SER A 233 -14.97 -17.32 11.52
N ASN A 234 -16.15 -16.94 11.99
CA ASN A 234 -17.22 -17.84 12.37
C ASN A 234 -17.75 -18.68 11.19
N ARG A 235 -17.91 -18.08 10.01
CA ARG A 235 -18.33 -18.81 8.80
C ARG A 235 -17.28 -19.82 8.35
N LEU A 236 -16.01 -19.44 8.36
CA LEU A 236 -14.92 -20.33 7.95
C LEU A 236 -14.69 -21.46 8.97
N LYS A 237 -14.82 -21.19 10.26
CA LYS A 237 -14.81 -22.18 11.32
C LYS A 237 -15.86 -23.27 11.11
N LYS A 238 -17.11 -22.87 10.87
CA LYS A 238 -18.19 -23.82 10.57
C LYS A 238 -17.83 -24.72 9.39
N HIS A 239 -17.14 -24.15 8.39
CA HIS A 239 -16.66 -24.91 7.23
C HIS A 239 -15.58 -25.93 7.60
N TRP A 240 -14.66 -25.60 8.53
CA TRP A 240 -13.54 -26.44 8.92
C TRP A 240 -13.82 -27.33 10.13
N GLY A 241 -15.00 -27.24 10.75
CA GLY A 241 -15.38 -28.00 11.95
C GLY A 241 -14.53 -27.69 13.18
N ARG A 242 -13.97 -26.48 13.25
CA ARG A 242 -13.09 -26.05 14.35
C ARG A 242 -13.85 -25.22 15.39
N ASP A 243 -13.34 -25.20 16.62
CA ASP A 243 -13.88 -24.38 17.69
C ASP A 243 -13.70 -22.87 17.46
N GLU A 244 -14.69 -22.08 17.96
CA GLU A 244 -14.80 -20.65 17.68
C GLU A 244 -13.60 -19.85 18.15
N GLU A 245 -13.14 -20.19 19.33
CA GLU A 245 -12.05 -19.51 19.95
C GLU A 245 -10.72 -19.71 19.23
N ASP A 246 -10.44 -20.92 18.76
CA ASP A 246 -9.21 -21.24 18.05
C ASP A 246 -9.12 -20.61 16.66
N PHE A 247 -10.26 -20.41 16.00
CA PHE A 247 -10.27 -19.81 14.68
C PHE A 247 -10.15 -18.29 14.73
N ILE A 248 -10.82 -17.66 15.68
CA ILE A 248 -10.66 -16.23 15.95
C ILE A 248 -9.21 -15.96 16.37
N LYS A 249 -8.62 -16.78 17.23
CA LYS A 249 -7.21 -16.69 17.60
C LYS A 249 -6.29 -16.84 16.39
N THR A 250 -6.60 -17.76 15.47
CA THR A 250 -5.82 -17.96 14.24
C THR A 250 -5.97 -16.79 13.28
N TYR A 251 -7.18 -16.24 13.10
CA TYR A 251 -7.40 -15.07 12.26
C TYR A 251 -6.69 -13.84 12.78
N LEU A 252 -6.88 -13.62 14.08
CA LEU A 252 -6.30 -12.47 14.73
C LEU A 252 -4.81 -12.69 15.04
N SER A 253 -4.29 -13.90 14.78
CA SER A 253 -2.89 -14.33 15.02
C SER A 253 -2.42 -14.18 16.47
N PHE A 254 -3.33 -14.19 17.47
CA PHE A 254 -3.09 -13.51 18.73
C PHE A 254 -3.46 -14.29 19.97
N GLY A 255 -3.44 -15.58 19.92
CA GLY A 255 -3.77 -16.37 21.07
C GLY A 255 -2.60 -17.00 21.81
N ARG A 256 -1.36 -16.70 21.43
CA ARG A 256 -0.18 -17.27 22.10
C ARG A 256 0.77 -16.15 22.50
N GLU A 257 0.98 -15.99 23.80
CA GLU A 257 1.93 -15.03 24.38
C GLU A 257 3.38 -15.25 23.91
N ASP A 258 3.75 -16.51 23.65
CA ASP A 258 5.04 -16.91 23.09
C ASP A 258 5.25 -16.54 21.62
N TRP A 259 4.19 -16.21 20.92
CA TRP A 259 4.19 -15.76 19.54
C TRP A 259 4.46 -14.26 19.41
N GLU A 260 4.10 -13.50 20.43
CA GLU A 260 4.14 -12.04 20.45
C GLU A 260 5.55 -11.45 20.38
N VAL A 261 6.54 -12.16 20.87
CA VAL A 261 7.90 -11.60 21.07
C VAL A 261 8.75 -11.67 19.79
N ASN A 262 8.60 -12.70 18.97
CA ASN A 262 9.52 -12.96 17.86
C ASN A 262 8.92 -12.79 16.47
N PHE A 263 7.60 -12.82 16.29
CA PHE A 263 6.98 -12.88 14.98
C PHE A 263 6.33 -11.56 14.54
N VAL A 264 5.77 -10.83 15.49
CA VAL A 264 5.00 -9.60 15.21
C VAL A 264 5.88 -8.42 14.84
N LYS A 265 7.12 -8.39 15.32
CA LYS A 265 8.10 -7.36 14.92
C LYS A 265 8.63 -7.54 13.49
N GLN A 266 8.37 -8.68 12.85
CA GLN A 266 8.99 -9.02 11.57
C GLN A 266 8.06 -9.01 10.36
N ASN A 267 6.71 -9.03 10.50
CA ASN A 267 5.89 -9.48 9.37
C ASN A 267 4.57 -8.75 9.12
N CYS A 268 4.55 -7.45 9.09
CA CYS A 268 3.52 -6.82 8.27
C CYS A 268 3.90 -7.03 6.78
N ALA A 269 3.13 -7.84 6.03
CA ALA A 269 3.44 -8.14 4.63
C ALA A 269 3.40 -6.88 3.73
N ILE A 270 2.77 -5.81 4.20
CA ILE A 270 2.78 -4.49 3.55
C ILE A 270 3.88 -3.63 4.15
N CYS A 271 4.23 -3.85 5.44
CA CYS A 271 5.17 -3.02 6.19
C CYS A 271 6.51 -3.70 6.47
N ASN A 272 6.54 -5.04 6.57
CA ASN A 272 7.71 -5.83 6.95
C ASN A 272 7.76 -7.13 6.15
N PHE A 273 8.05 -7.04 4.88
CA PHE A 273 8.81 -8.11 4.25
C PHE A 273 10.25 -7.90 4.67
N ASP A 274 10.60 -8.40 5.84
CA ASP A 274 11.98 -8.63 6.23
C ASP A 274 12.53 -9.88 5.59
#